data_a230972132c60b8d65388b84ac4d7ff7
#
_entry.id   a230972132c60b8d65388b84ac4d7ff7
#
_cell.length_a   1.000
_cell.length_b   1.000
_cell.length_c   1.000
_cell.angle_alpha   90.00
_cell.angle_beta   90.00
_cell.angle_gamma   90.00
#
_symmetry.space_group_name_H-M   'P 1'
#
loop_
_entity.id
_entity.type
_entity.pdbx_description
1 polymer ?
#
loop_
_entity_poly.entity_id
_entity_poly.type
_entity_poly.pdbx_seq_one_letter_code
_entity_poly.pdbx_strand_id
1 'polypeptide(L)'
;MQVQNNKEEVPFAHYEEKFASLDPQEAAMRCGVPFENGRFTVTLLGTAYQIAWPKYAISSEDEAAFALRSLPCQTFLLRFLLEGRAAEPSGSYKTFREMPWGEMYIGPYTGRVLTRAAFTFGTRVEKFRAACEAMGALPIPHGDAGFQFDFLGGYRMQLMVYAGDEEFPPSSQVLYSDNFETGFAAEDRVVAGDILISAIKARM
;
A
#
# COMPACT_ATOMS: atom_id res chain seq x y z
N MET A 1 -0.90 2.34 -32.91
CA MET A 1 -2.04 1.83 -32.11
C MET A 1 -1.48 1.52 -30.73
N GLN A 2 -1.84 2.29 -29.71
CA GLN A 2 -1.41 2.01 -28.33
C GLN A 2 -2.16 0.76 -27.86
N VAL A 3 -1.43 -0.26 -27.42
CA VAL A 3 -2.04 -1.48 -26.86
C VAL A 3 -2.57 -1.14 -25.48
N GLN A 4 -3.88 -1.18 -25.29
CA GLN A 4 -4.53 -0.92 -24.03
C GLN A 4 -4.10 -1.97 -22.98
N ASN A 5 -3.62 -1.51 -21.83
CA ASN A 5 -3.31 -2.40 -20.70
C ASN A 5 -4.60 -2.75 -19.94
N ASN A 6 -5.30 -3.78 -20.40
CA ASN A 6 -6.57 -4.20 -19.83
C ASN A 6 -6.51 -4.57 -18.34
N LYS A 7 -5.32 -4.86 -17.80
CA LYS A 7 -5.16 -5.22 -16.38
C LYS A 7 -5.14 -4.01 -15.44
N GLU A 8 -4.74 -2.86 -15.94
CA GLU A 8 -4.58 -1.65 -15.13
C GLU A 8 -5.51 -0.53 -15.57
N GLU A 9 -5.61 -0.26 -16.88
CA GLU A 9 -6.40 0.85 -17.41
C GLU A 9 -7.92 0.63 -17.28
N VAL A 10 -8.41 -0.61 -17.47
CA VAL A 10 -9.85 -0.90 -17.36
C VAL A 10 -10.34 -0.77 -15.92
N PRO A 11 -9.68 -1.36 -14.90
CA PRO A 11 -10.05 -1.12 -13.51
C PRO A 11 -9.96 0.34 -13.11
N PHE A 12 -8.92 1.05 -13.51
CA PHE A 12 -8.76 2.47 -13.21
C PHE A 12 -9.93 3.30 -13.74
N ALA A 13 -10.28 3.17 -15.04
CA ALA A 13 -11.37 3.90 -15.65
C ALA A 13 -12.73 3.64 -14.96
N HIS A 14 -12.97 2.39 -14.55
CA HIS A 14 -14.18 2.03 -13.81
C HIS A 14 -14.29 2.75 -12.46
N TYR A 15 -13.20 2.82 -11.69
CA TYR A 15 -13.20 3.52 -10.41
C TYR A 15 -13.18 5.04 -10.57
N GLU A 16 -12.55 5.58 -11.61
CA GLU A 16 -12.58 7.00 -11.95
C GLU A 16 -14.01 7.48 -12.25
N GLU A 17 -14.81 6.69 -13.00
CA GLU A 17 -16.21 6.99 -13.26
C GLU A 17 -17.05 7.03 -11.98
N LYS A 18 -16.87 6.04 -11.09
CA LYS A 18 -17.55 6.01 -9.79
C LYS A 18 -17.15 7.19 -8.90
N PHE A 19 -15.86 7.56 -8.92
CA PHE A 19 -15.35 8.66 -8.13
C PHE A 19 -15.98 10.00 -8.48
N ALA A 20 -16.32 10.24 -9.74
CA ALA A 20 -17.02 11.46 -10.16
C ALA A 20 -18.41 11.62 -9.52
N SER A 21 -19.06 10.52 -9.16
CA SER A 21 -20.40 10.49 -8.55
C SER A 21 -20.39 10.41 -7.01
N LEU A 22 -19.21 10.35 -6.41
CA LEU A 22 -19.01 10.28 -4.96
C LEU A 22 -19.48 11.57 -4.27
N ASP A 23 -20.10 11.46 -3.08
CA ASP A 23 -20.22 12.62 -2.17
C ASP A 23 -18.86 12.84 -1.49
N PRO A 24 -18.16 13.95 -1.79
CA PRO A 24 -16.81 14.13 -1.31
C PRO A 24 -16.73 14.40 0.21
N GLN A 25 -17.76 14.99 0.80
CA GLN A 25 -17.78 15.26 2.25
C GLN A 25 -18.00 13.98 3.04
N GLU A 26 -18.94 13.14 2.58
CA GLU A 26 -19.17 11.83 3.18
C GLU A 26 -17.92 10.95 3.08
N ALA A 27 -17.28 10.91 1.92
CA ALA A 27 -16.04 10.14 1.71
C ALA A 27 -14.91 10.64 2.60
N ALA A 28 -14.71 11.95 2.71
CA ALA A 28 -13.70 12.55 3.57
C ALA A 28 -13.89 12.14 5.04
N MET A 29 -15.12 12.24 5.55
CA MET A 29 -15.45 11.82 6.92
C MET A 29 -15.23 10.31 7.13
N ARG A 30 -15.70 9.49 6.19
CA ARG A 30 -15.61 8.04 6.26
C ARG A 30 -14.17 7.55 6.20
N CYS A 31 -13.35 8.15 5.36
CA CYS A 31 -11.94 7.79 5.19
C CYS A 31 -11.00 8.51 6.18
N GLY A 32 -11.51 9.48 6.95
CA GLY A 32 -10.69 10.26 7.87
C GLY A 32 -9.62 11.11 7.17
N VAL A 33 -9.92 11.61 5.96
CA VAL A 33 -9.00 12.43 5.16
C VAL A 33 -9.55 13.85 4.97
N PRO A 34 -8.72 14.89 4.95
CA PRO A 34 -9.15 16.26 4.64
C PRO A 34 -9.71 16.36 3.22
N PHE A 35 -10.80 17.13 3.06
CA PHE A 35 -11.32 17.56 1.76
C PHE A 35 -11.52 19.07 1.76
N GLU A 36 -10.69 19.77 1.04
CA GLU A 36 -10.68 21.24 0.98
C GLU A 36 -10.44 21.71 -0.47
N ASN A 37 -11.11 22.79 -0.86
CA ASN A 37 -10.94 23.40 -2.19
C ASN A 37 -11.09 22.40 -3.36
N GLY A 38 -12.00 21.42 -3.22
CA GLY A 38 -12.26 20.40 -4.24
C GLY A 38 -11.16 19.32 -4.35
N ARG A 39 -10.37 19.12 -3.30
CA ARG A 39 -9.29 18.14 -3.26
C ARG A 39 -9.28 17.35 -1.97
N PHE A 40 -9.07 16.04 -2.08
CA PHE A 40 -8.71 15.19 -0.95
C PHE A 40 -7.21 15.25 -0.70
N THR A 41 -6.80 15.29 0.57
CA THR A 41 -5.39 15.12 0.95
C THR A 41 -5.21 13.73 1.53
N VAL A 42 -4.50 12.85 0.81
CA VAL A 42 -4.23 11.47 1.25
C VAL A 42 -2.74 11.28 1.46
N THR A 43 -2.36 10.85 2.66
CA THR A 43 -0.96 10.52 2.95
C THR A 43 -0.74 9.01 2.82
N LEU A 44 0.14 8.61 1.90
CA LEU A 44 0.54 7.23 1.66
C LEU A 44 2.06 7.10 1.83
N LEU A 45 2.49 6.23 2.74
CA LEU A 45 3.91 5.99 3.05
C LEU A 45 4.70 7.29 3.29
N GLY A 46 4.12 8.20 4.07
CA GLY A 46 4.72 9.48 4.43
C GLY A 46 4.63 10.58 3.35
N THR A 47 4.15 10.26 2.15
CA THR A 47 3.99 11.23 1.05
C THR A 47 2.55 11.71 0.96
N ALA A 48 2.34 13.02 0.95
CA ALA A 48 1.03 13.64 0.78
C ALA A 48 0.66 13.75 -0.71
N TYR A 49 -0.54 13.30 -1.05
CA TYR A 49 -1.12 13.40 -2.39
C TYR A 49 -2.38 14.23 -2.36
N GLN A 50 -2.50 15.15 -3.32
CA GLN A 50 -3.71 15.92 -3.59
C GLN A 50 -4.49 15.25 -4.72
N ILE A 51 -5.72 14.81 -4.43
CA ILE A 51 -6.61 14.15 -5.41
C ILE A 51 -7.80 15.06 -5.69
N ALA A 52 -7.84 15.63 -6.88
CA ALA A 52 -8.92 16.52 -7.30
C ALA A 52 -10.23 15.76 -7.56
N TRP A 53 -11.35 16.40 -7.23
CA TRP A 53 -12.71 15.94 -7.46
C TRP A 53 -13.54 17.05 -8.14
N PRO A 54 -14.52 16.75 -9.01
CA PRO A 54 -15.02 15.43 -9.43
C PRO A 54 -14.16 14.75 -10.51
N LYS A 55 -13.35 15.52 -11.24
CA LYS A 55 -12.43 14.98 -12.24
C LYS A 55 -11.14 14.58 -11.55
N TYR A 56 -10.87 13.27 -11.58
CA TYR A 56 -9.66 12.72 -10.97
C TYR A 56 -8.41 13.37 -11.57
N ALA A 57 -7.59 13.92 -10.71
CA ALA A 57 -6.22 14.31 -11.01
C ALA A 57 -5.40 14.22 -9.72
N ILE A 58 -4.27 13.52 -9.78
CA ILE A 58 -3.38 13.35 -8.63
C ILE A 58 -2.15 14.23 -8.79
N SER A 59 -1.74 14.86 -7.69
CA SER A 59 -0.50 15.65 -7.61
C SER A 59 0.14 15.48 -6.25
N SER A 60 1.43 15.81 -6.15
CA SER A 60 2.21 15.86 -4.91
C SER A 60 3.26 16.95 -5.05
N GLU A 61 3.72 17.51 -3.93
CA GLU A 61 4.89 18.41 -3.91
C GLU A 61 6.18 17.68 -4.30
N ASP A 62 6.26 16.38 -4.03
CA ASP A 62 7.31 15.50 -4.53
C ASP A 62 6.93 14.93 -5.90
N GLU A 63 7.48 15.52 -6.98
CA GLU A 63 7.26 15.06 -8.36
C GLU A 63 7.75 13.62 -8.63
N ALA A 64 8.64 13.09 -7.79
CA ALA A 64 9.13 11.73 -7.86
C ALA A 64 8.24 10.74 -7.08
N ALA A 65 7.19 11.23 -6.41
CA ALA A 65 6.31 10.44 -5.57
C ALA A 65 5.73 9.20 -6.32
N PHE A 66 5.77 8.07 -5.66
CA PHE A 66 5.50 6.76 -6.27
C PHE A 66 4.12 6.68 -6.95
N ALA A 67 3.07 7.18 -6.28
CA ALA A 67 1.71 7.09 -6.82
C ALA A 67 1.51 7.87 -8.12
N LEU A 68 2.28 8.93 -8.38
CA LEU A 68 2.17 9.71 -9.63
C LEU A 68 2.52 8.87 -10.87
N ARG A 69 3.29 7.79 -10.70
CA ARG A 69 3.82 6.93 -11.77
C ARG A 69 3.27 5.51 -11.74
N SER A 70 2.35 5.20 -10.80
CA SER A 70 1.82 3.86 -10.60
C SER A 70 0.30 3.83 -10.71
N LEU A 71 -0.23 3.44 -11.86
CA LEU A 71 -1.66 3.32 -12.06
C LEU A 71 -2.34 2.34 -11.07
N PRO A 72 -1.74 1.19 -10.72
CA PRO A 72 -2.27 0.34 -9.65
C PRO A 72 -2.38 1.04 -8.29
N CYS A 73 -1.41 1.89 -7.96
CA CYS A 73 -1.46 2.68 -6.74
C CYS A 73 -2.56 3.74 -6.79
N GLN A 74 -2.75 4.42 -7.93
CA GLN A 74 -3.85 5.37 -8.12
C GLN A 74 -5.21 4.68 -8.03
N THR A 75 -5.36 3.50 -8.62
CA THR A 75 -6.58 2.68 -8.49
C THR A 75 -6.86 2.32 -7.02
N PHE A 76 -5.82 1.95 -6.28
CA PHE A 76 -5.95 1.66 -4.84
C PHE A 76 -6.42 2.89 -4.04
N LEU A 77 -5.88 4.07 -4.32
CA LEU A 77 -6.32 5.32 -3.69
C LEU A 77 -7.76 5.68 -4.04
N LEU A 78 -8.18 5.49 -5.30
CA LEU A 78 -9.57 5.65 -5.71
C LEU A 78 -10.51 4.70 -4.94
N ARG A 79 -10.15 3.42 -4.84
CA ARG A 79 -10.92 2.43 -4.09
C ARG A 79 -11.00 2.79 -2.61
N PHE A 80 -9.90 3.25 -2.01
CA PHE A 80 -9.93 3.74 -0.63
C PHE A 80 -10.92 4.87 -0.43
N LEU A 81 -10.94 5.87 -1.31
CA LEU A 81 -11.89 6.98 -1.23
C LEU A 81 -13.33 6.55 -1.50
N LEU A 82 -13.56 5.52 -2.31
CA LEU A 82 -14.89 5.00 -2.64
C LEU A 82 -15.45 4.05 -1.56
N GLU A 83 -14.65 3.14 -1.06
CA GLU A 83 -15.08 1.98 -0.28
C GLU A 83 -14.38 1.87 1.09
N GLY A 84 -13.21 2.51 1.26
CA GLY A 84 -12.41 2.45 2.47
C GLY A 84 -13.05 3.18 3.65
N ARG A 85 -12.55 2.91 4.84
CA ARG A 85 -13.03 3.51 6.09
C ARG A 85 -11.87 3.75 7.04
N ALA A 86 -11.82 4.91 7.68
CA ALA A 86 -10.91 5.12 8.81
C ALA A 86 -11.28 4.18 9.97
N ALA A 87 -10.29 3.59 10.58
CA ALA A 87 -10.44 2.77 11.79
C ALA A 87 -9.15 2.86 12.61
N GLU A 88 -9.30 3.07 13.92
CA GLU A 88 -8.16 3.10 14.82
C GLU A 88 -7.60 1.68 15.05
N PRO A 89 -6.28 1.49 14.97
CA PRO A 89 -5.66 0.19 15.27
C PRO A 89 -5.64 -0.04 16.79
N SER A 90 -5.89 -1.28 17.25
CA SER A 90 -5.75 -1.63 18.67
C SER A 90 -4.28 -1.75 19.12
N GLY A 91 -3.34 -1.75 18.17
CA GLY A 91 -1.93 -2.03 18.41
C GLY A 91 -1.53 -3.48 18.10
N SER A 92 -2.50 -4.33 17.74
CA SER A 92 -2.25 -5.71 17.31
C SER A 92 -1.89 -5.76 15.83
N TYR A 93 -1.15 -6.81 15.46
CA TYR A 93 -0.80 -7.09 14.07
C TYR A 93 -1.23 -8.50 13.69
N LYS A 94 -1.69 -8.64 12.45
CA LYS A 94 -2.15 -9.91 11.87
C LYS A 94 -1.40 -10.23 10.58
N THR A 95 -1.20 -11.50 10.33
CA THR A 95 -0.79 -11.97 9.00
C THR A 95 -1.96 -11.82 8.02
N PHE A 96 -1.66 -11.81 6.73
CA PHE A 96 -2.70 -11.79 5.71
C PHE A 96 -3.71 -12.95 5.85
N ARG A 97 -3.22 -14.14 6.24
CA ARG A 97 -4.02 -15.34 6.41
C ARG A 97 -5.06 -15.25 7.53
N GLU A 98 -4.71 -14.56 8.62
CA GLU A 98 -5.59 -14.40 9.79
C GLU A 98 -6.76 -13.42 9.56
N MET A 99 -6.69 -12.63 8.51
CA MET A 99 -7.74 -11.67 8.16
C MET A 99 -8.84 -12.31 7.30
N PRO A 100 -10.07 -11.77 7.29
CA PRO A 100 -11.18 -12.28 6.48
C PRO A 100 -10.77 -12.50 5.01
N TRP A 101 -11.13 -13.65 4.45
CA TRP A 101 -10.83 -14.09 3.08
C TRP A 101 -9.33 -14.31 2.78
N GLY A 102 -8.44 -14.14 3.77
CA GLY A 102 -6.99 -14.29 3.59
C GLY A 102 -6.61 -15.68 3.10
N GLU A 103 -7.24 -16.72 3.60
CA GLU A 103 -6.96 -18.10 3.18
C GLU A 103 -7.25 -18.35 1.69
N MET A 104 -8.31 -17.75 1.14
CA MET A 104 -8.66 -17.89 -0.28
C MET A 104 -7.65 -17.22 -1.21
N TYR A 105 -7.04 -16.11 -0.77
CA TYR A 105 -6.11 -15.33 -1.56
C TYR A 105 -4.63 -15.60 -1.21
N ILE A 106 -4.36 -16.58 -0.35
CA ILE A 106 -3.01 -16.84 0.17
C ILE A 106 -2.00 -17.21 -0.94
N GLY A 107 -2.43 -17.96 -1.95
CA GLY A 107 -1.56 -18.33 -3.07
C GLY A 107 -1.04 -17.10 -3.86
N PRO A 108 -1.92 -16.29 -4.44
CA PRO A 108 -1.53 -15.04 -5.11
C PRO A 108 -0.75 -14.08 -4.18
N TYR A 109 -1.15 -13.96 -2.92
CA TYR A 109 -0.47 -13.14 -1.93
C TYR A 109 0.96 -13.61 -1.69
N THR A 110 1.18 -14.91 -1.47
CA THR A 110 2.52 -15.46 -1.24
C THR A 110 3.46 -15.12 -2.39
N GLY A 111 3.04 -15.32 -3.63
CA GLY A 111 3.88 -15.02 -4.80
C GLY A 111 4.13 -13.52 -5.00
N ARG A 112 3.06 -12.73 -4.97
CA ARG A 112 3.13 -11.28 -5.28
C ARG A 112 3.77 -10.47 -4.17
N VAL A 113 3.61 -10.88 -2.92
CA VAL A 113 4.08 -10.11 -1.76
C VAL A 113 5.25 -10.81 -1.09
N LEU A 114 5.04 -11.96 -0.46
CA LEU A 114 6.09 -12.57 0.37
C LEU A 114 7.32 -12.99 -0.45
N THR A 115 7.13 -13.79 -1.49
CA THR A 115 8.24 -14.27 -2.33
C THR A 115 8.95 -13.09 -3.01
N ARG A 116 8.17 -12.14 -3.54
CA ARG A 116 8.73 -10.96 -4.18
C ARG A 116 9.56 -10.10 -3.22
N ALA A 117 9.08 -9.85 -1.99
CA ALA A 117 9.84 -9.14 -0.97
C ALA A 117 11.13 -9.87 -0.60
N ALA A 118 11.04 -11.18 -0.33
CA ALA A 118 12.19 -12.01 0.01
C ALA A 118 13.30 -11.91 -1.03
N PHE A 119 13.01 -12.16 -2.29
CA PHE A 119 14.02 -12.14 -3.35
C PHE A 119 14.45 -10.72 -3.78
N THR A 120 13.61 -9.72 -3.55
CA THR A 120 13.99 -8.33 -3.85
C THR A 120 14.95 -7.79 -2.81
N PHE A 121 14.75 -8.11 -1.54
CA PHE A 121 15.43 -7.47 -0.40
C PHE A 121 16.41 -8.39 0.31
N GLY A 122 16.13 -9.70 0.42
CA GLY A 122 16.93 -10.63 1.22
C GLY A 122 18.35 -10.86 0.74
N THR A 123 18.65 -10.57 -0.54
CA THR A 123 20.03 -10.57 -1.06
C THR A 123 20.71 -9.19 -0.97
N ARG A 124 20.01 -8.17 -0.48
CA ARG A 124 20.45 -6.76 -0.45
C ARG A 124 19.96 -6.05 0.81
N VAL A 125 20.07 -6.72 1.95
CA VAL A 125 19.50 -6.28 3.25
C VAL A 125 19.94 -4.86 3.62
N GLU A 126 21.19 -4.48 3.39
CA GLU A 126 21.68 -3.14 3.72
C GLU A 126 21.03 -2.04 2.83
N LYS A 127 20.79 -2.32 1.54
CA LYS A 127 20.07 -1.40 0.67
C LYS A 127 18.59 -1.29 1.07
N PHE A 128 17.99 -2.40 1.46
CA PHE A 128 16.63 -2.42 1.99
C PHE A 128 16.53 -1.56 3.27
N ARG A 129 17.46 -1.73 4.21
CA ARG A 129 17.54 -0.95 5.45
C ARG A 129 17.62 0.55 5.16
N ALA A 130 18.59 0.97 4.33
CA ALA A 130 18.77 2.36 3.95
C ALA A 130 17.53 2.96 3.27
N ALA A 131 16.86 2.20 2.39
CA ALA A 131 15.63 2.64 1.73
C ALA A 131 14.47 2.82 2.73
N CYS A 132 14.30 1.90 3.69
CA CYS A 132 13.27 2.00 4.72
C CYS A 132 13.51 3.19 5.66
N GLU A 133 14.74 3.43 6.07
CA GLU A 133 15.14 4.58 6.89
C GLU A 133 14.88 5.90 6.15
N ALA A 134 15.21 5.97 4.85
CA ALA A 134 14.92 7.13 4.01
C ALA A 134 13.41 7.39 3.82
N MET A 135 12.56 6.38 4.02
CA MET A 135 11.11 6.51 4.04
C MET A 135 10.54 6.90 5.43
N GLY A 136 11.40 7.07 6.44
CA GLY A 136 10.98 7.34 7.81
C GLY A 136 10.33 6.14 8.51
N ALA A 137 10.55 4.92 8.00
CA ALA A 137 10.05 3.71 8.63
C ALA A 137 10.75 3.44 9.97
N LEU A 138 10.00 2.93 10.95
CA LEU A 138 10.52 2.64 12.28
C LEU A 138 11.13 1.23 12.31
N PRO A 139 12.38 1.05 12.75
CA PRO A 139 12.97 -0.27 12.87
C PRO A 139 12.25 -1.10 13.93
N ILE A 140 12.09 -2.41 13.70
CA ILE A 140 11.55 -3.39 14.64
C ILE A 140 12.54 -4.54 14.83
N PRO A 141 12.57 -5.16 16.04
CA PRO A 141 13.60 -6.17 16.38
C PRO A 141 13.25 -7.57 15.85
N HIS A 142 12.90 -7.68 14.57
CA HIS A 142 12.50 -8.94 13.93
C HIS A 142 13.13 -9.08 12.55
N GLY A 143 13.56 -10.30 12.19
CA GLY A 143 14.28 -10.59 10.96
C GLY A 143 15.72 -10.07 10.98
N ASP A 144 16.43 -10.22 9.87
CA ASP A 144 17.75 -9.58 9.68
C ASP A 144 17.59 -8.08 9.43
N ALA A 145 16.43 -7.68 8.89
CA ALA A 145 15.94 -6.30 8.87
C ALA A 145 14.41 -6.28 8.93
N GLY A 146 13.88 -5.54 9.89
CA GLY A 146 12.44 -5.35 10.05
C GLY A 146 12.08 -3.88 10.24
N PHE A 147 11.00 -3.45 9.60
CA PHE A 147 10.51 -2.08 9.65
C PHE A 147 9.00 -1.99 9.71
N GLN A 148 8.52 -0.99 10.46
CA GLN A 148 7.12 -0.60 10.52
C GLN A 148 6.91 0.68 9.72
N PHE A 149 5.85 0.69 8.93
CA PHE A 149 5.46 1.79 8.06
C PHE A 149 4.08 2.31 8.46
N ASP A 150 3.91 3.62 8.55
CA ASP A 150 2.61 4.25 8.43
C ASP A 150 2.21 4.18 6.95
N PHE A 151 1.32 3.24 6.62
CA PHE A 151 0.99 2.94 5.23
C PHE A 151 0.03 3.99 4.65
N LEU A 152 -1.11 4.19 5.31
CA LEU A 152 -2.14 5.12 4.87
C LEU A 152 -3.08 5.44 6.04
N GLY A 153 -3.15 6.70 6.48
CA GLY A 153 -4.19 7.18 7.38
C GLY A 153 -4.46 6.34 8.64
N GLY A 154 -3.43 5.98 9.41
CA GLY A 154 -3.56 5.14 10.62
C GLY A 154 -3.45 3.63 10.37
N TYR A 155 -3.40 3.20 9.13
CA TYR A 155 -3.11 1.81 8.75
C TYR A 155 -1.61 1.57 8.73
N ARG A 156 -1.13 0.57 9.47
CA ARG A 156 0.30 0.27 9.62
C ARG A 156 0.64 -1.10 9.06
N MET A 157 1.81 -1.19 8.45
CA MET A 157 2.36 -2.46 7.97
C MET A 157 3.74 -2.69 8.55
N GLN A 158 4.06 -3.95 8.86
CA GLN A 158 5.41 -4.37 9.20
C GLN A 158 5.94 -5.28 8.10
N LEU A 159 7.17 -5.07 7.68
CA LEU A 159 7.88 -5.94 6.75
C LEU A 159 9.17 -6.39 7.39
N MET A 160 9.31 -7.71 7.53
CA MET A 160 10.51 -8.38 8.01
C MET A 160 11.13 -9.17 6.86
N VAL A 161 12.44 -9.02 6.72
CA VAL A 161 13.23 -9.71 5.70
C VAL A 161 14.28 -10.57 6.40
N TYR A 162 14.39 -11.80 5.95
CA TYR A 162 15.39 -12.76 6.37
C TYR A 162 16.31 -13.04 5.18
N ALA A 163 17.61 -12.81 5.37
CA ALA A 163 18.60 -13.09 4.34
C ALA A 163 18.66 -14.57 4.04
N GLY A 164 18.92 -14.91 2.78
CA GLY A 164 19.27 -16.29 2.44
C GLY A 164 20.73 -16.59 2.79
N ASP A 165 21.01 -17.84 3.00
CA ASP A 165 22.34 -18.39 3.17
C ASP A 165 22.60 -19.58 2.22
N GLU A 166 23.66 -20.37 2.47
CA GLU A 166 24.02 -21.53 1.64
C GLU A 166 22.98 -22.68 1.71
N GLU A 167 22.19 -22.74 2.82
CA GLU A 167 21.21 -23.82 3.07
C GLU A 167 19.78 -23.38 2.81
N PHE A 168 19.46 -22.10 3.03
CA PHE A 168 18.09 -21.58 2.97
C PHE A 168 17.96 -20.36 2.05
N PRO A 169 16.91 -20.35 1.19
CA PRO A 169 16.61 -19.16 0.40
C PRO A 169 16.13 -18.00 1.30
N PRO A 170 16.22 -16.75 0.84
CA PRO A 170 15.69 -15.61 1.58
C PRO A 170 14.19 -15.76 1.78
N SER A 171 13.70 -15.26 2.91
CA SER A 171 12.28 -15.25 3.23
C SER A 171 11.82 -13.89 3.73
N SER A 172 10.51 -13.67 3.79
CA SER A 172 9.94 -12.45 4.32
C SER A 172 8.62 -12.70 5.03
N GLN A 173 8.25 -11.77 5.91
CA GLN A 173 6.95 -11.72 6.56
C GLN A 173 6.39 -10.31 6.48
N VAL A 174 5.10 -10.21 6.20
CA VAL A 174 4.34 -8.95 6.26
C VAL A 174 3.22 -9.11 7.27
N LEU A 175 3.15 -8.14 8.18
CA LEU A 175 2.06 -8.02 9.13
C LEU A 175 1.31 -6.73 8.86
N TYR A 176 0.02 -6.74 9.10
CA TYR A 176 -0.90 -5.62 8.95
C TYR A 176 -1.46 -5.27 10.32
N SER A 177 -1.61 -3.98 10.64
CA SER A 177 -2.38 -3.59 11.82
C SER A 177 -3.81 -4.12 11.69
N ASP A 178 -4.42 -4.48 12.81
CA ASP A 178 -5.71 -5.18 12.85
C ASP A 178 -6.87 -4.41 12.21
N ASN A 179 -6.77 -3.09 12.14
CA ASN A 179 -7.75 -2.25 11.45
C ASN A 179 -7.81 -2.46 9.92
N PHE A 180 -6.80 -3.08 9.30
CA PHE A 180 -6.84 -3.39 7.86
C PHE A 180 -8.04 -4.25 7.46
N GLU A 181 -8.53 -5.12 8.32
CA GLU A 181 -9.71 -5.93 8.01
C GLU A 181 -11.01 -5.13 7.93
N THR A 182 -11.04 -3.96 8.58
CA THR A 182 -12.20 -3.05 8.56
C THR A 182 -12.19 -2.12 7.35
N GLY A 183 -10.98 -1.66 6.94
CA GLY A 183 -10.83 -0.64 5.91
C GLY A 183 -10.60 -1.17 4.50
N PHE A 184 -10.15 -2.42 4.36
CA PHE A 184 -9.71 -2.96 3.08
C PHE A 184 -10.19 -4.38 2.83
N ALA A 185 -10.70 -4.64 1.62
CA ALA A 185 -10.98 -5.99 1.15
C ALA A 185 -9.68 -6.82 1.02
N ALA A 186 -9.81 -8.15 0.93
CA ALA A 186 -8.65 -9.05 0.81
C ALA A 186 -7.77 -8.70 -0.39
N GLU A 187 -8.39 -8.35 -1.51
CA GLU A 187 -7.70 -7.96 -2.74
C GLU A 187 -6.89 -6.68 -2.56
N ASP A 188 -7.45 -5.67 -1.88
CA ASP A 188 -6.77 -4.42 -1.58
C ASP A 188 -5.57 -4.63 -0.65
N ARG A 189 -5.66 -5.57 0.29
CA ARG A 189 -4.54 -5.93 1.18
C ARG A 189 -3.37 -6.57 0.41
N VAL A 190 -3.65 -7.34 -0.65
CA VAL A 190 -2.61 -7.82 -1.58
C VAL A 190 -1.96 -6.64 -2.30
N VAL A 191 -2.79 -5.71 -2.80
CA VAL A 191 -2.30 -4.50 -3.50
C VAL A 191 -1.49 -3.61 -2.55
N ALA A 192 -1.90 -3.47 -1.30
CA ALA A 192 -1.14 -2.71 -0.29
C ALA A 192 0.28 -3.28 -0.09
N GLY A 193 0.41 -4.62 0.00
CA GLY A 193 1.71 -5.28 0.06
C GLY A 193 2.56 -5.02 -1.20
N ASP A 194 1.95 -5.08 -2.36
CA ASP A 194 2.59 -4.80 -3.65
C ASP A 194 3.10 -3.34 -3.76
N ILE A 195 2.28 -2.38 -3.28
CA ILE A 195 2.63 -0.95 -3.22
C ILE A 195 3.82 -0.73 -2.29
N LEU A 196 3.79 -1.30 -1.09
CA LEU A 196 4.87 -1.18 -0.12
C LEU A 196 6.20 -1.66 -0.71
N ILE A 197 6.23 -2.86 -1.29
CA ILE A 197 7.44 -3.43 -1.91
C ILE A 197 7.93 -2.55 -3.05
N SER A 198 7.02 -2.07 -3.90
CA SER A 198 7.36 -1.24 -5.05
C SER A 198 7.91 0.12 -4.64
N ALA A 199 7.33 0.75 -3.61
CA ALA A 199 7.78 2.03 -3.07
C ALA A 199 9.18 1.92 -2.44
N ILE A 200 9.45 0.85 -1.68
CA ILE A 200 10.79 0.59 -1.11
C ILE A 200 11.80 0.36 -2.24
N LYS A 201 11.45 -0.51 -3.22
CA LYS A 201 12.34 -0.82 -4.35
C LYS A 201 12.71 0.42 -5.17
N ALA A 202 11.79 1.37 -5.31
CA ALA A 202 12.03 2.62 -6.03
C ALA A 202 13.08 3.54 -5.33
N ARG A 203 13.40 3.27 -4.06
CA ARG A 203 14.39 4.02 -3.27
C ARG A 203 15.73 3.27 -3.08
N MET A 204 15.86 2.07 -3.62
CA MET A 204 17.09 1.27 -3.60
C MET A 204 18.01 1.56 -4.80
#